data_9c88a5ca5c88c60c4223af779744c70e
#
_entry.id   9c88a5ca5c88c60c4223af779744c70e
#
_cell.length_a   1.000
_cell.length_b   1.000
_cell.length_c   1.000
_cell.angle_alpha   90.00
_cell.angle_beta   90.00
_cell.angle_gamma   90.00
#
_symmetry.space_group_name_H-M   'P 1'
#
loop_
_entity.id
_entity.type
_entity.pdbx_description
1 polymer ?
#
loop_
_entity_poly.entity_id
_entity_poly.type
_entity_poly.pdbx_seq_one_letter_code
_entity_poly.pdbx_strand_id
1 'polypeptide(L)'
;MAIITDARNGRYNENGTISVEVKFSDSDKYLPYTASAHDTTEYGRLLYASLVSGKYGEVTPFSVTEETLQAARESKYAEINAWRDVQENGNYPFELNGHRWDCGKVSQSRLSPVVAVARTGALPPGFFWTDADNTDVPLTVDELVILEGAMQQNMVQQGFKIHERQRQMKDEVAVLTVLEDIRGYRVGWVDEGAEEKNS
;
A
#
# COMPACT_ATOMS: atom_id res chain seq x y z
N MET A 1 39.96 15.70 17.14
CA MET A 1 38.50 15.70 16.81
C MET A 1 38.39 16.57 15.56
N ALA A 2 37.87 16.02 14.48
CA ALA A 2 37.69 16.76 13.22
C ALA A 2 36.69 17.91 13.43
N ILE A 3 37.04 19.11 13.00
CA ILE A 3 36.21 20.30 13.13
C ILE A 3 35.73 20.70 11.74
N ILE A 4 34.48 21.12 11.61
CA ILE A 4 33.96 21.66 10.35
C ILE A 4 34.57 23.04 10.13
N THR A 5 35.32 23.18 9.04
CA THR A 5 36.04 24.40 8.67
C THR A 5 35.28 25.22 7.63
N ASP A 6 34.46 24.56 6.80
CA ASP A 6 33.67 25.22 5.79
C ASP A 6 32.41 24.42 5.47
N ALA A 7 31.36 25.07 4.92
CA ALA A 7 30.12 24.45 4.46
C ALA A 7 29.59 25.23 3.26
N ARG A 8 28.91 24.51 2.33
CA ARG A 8 28.33 25.10 1.11
C ARG A 8 27.09 24.34 0.63
N ASN A 9 26.36 24.94 -0.28
CA ASN A 9 25.19 24.31 -0.93
C ASN A 9 24.10 23.86 0.08
N GLY A 10 23.89 24.65 1.15
CA GLY A 10 22.85 24.39 2.14
C GLY A 10 21.46 24.46 1.52
N ARG A 11 20.61 23.42 1.76
CA ARG A 11 19.20 23.38 1.34
C ARG A 11 18.36 22.81 2.46
N TYR A 12 17.25 23.48 2.77
CA TYR A 12 16.26 22.92 3.68
C TYR A 12 15.62 21.67 3.10
N ASN A 13 15.49 20.65 3.92
CA ASN A 13 14.65 19.49 3.67
C ASN A 13 13.24 19.77 4.19
N GLU A 14 12.26 18.97 3.76
CA GLU A 14 10.86 19.11 4.16
C GLU A 14 10.67 19.07 5.70
N ASN A 15 11.45 18.26 6.39
CA ASN A 15 11.40 18.10 7.85
C ASN A 15 12.18 19.17 8.63
N GLY A 16 12.63 20.24 7.97
CA GLY A 16 13.38 21.35 8.57
C GLY A 16 14.84 21.05 8.84
N THR A 17 15.36 19.88 8.50
CA THR A 17 16.82 19.65 8.49
C THR A 17 17.46 20.32 7.28
N ILE A 18 18.78 20.48 7.28
CA ILE A 18 19.51 21.12 6.18
C ILE A 18 20.52 20.12 5.60
N SER A 19 20.31 19.75 4.34
CA SER A 19 21.34 19.05 3.55
C SER A 19 22.39 20.03 3.11
N VAL A 20 23.67 19.70 3.33
CA VAL A 20 24.81 20.60 3.11
C VAL A 20 26.06 19.79 2.79
N GLU A 21 27.00 20.37 2.05
CA GLU A 21 28.35 19.83 1.88
C GLU A 21 29.30 20.50 2.88
N VAL A 22 29.99 19.71 3.68
CA VAL A 22 30.90 20.18 4.72
C VAL A 22 32.36 19.79 4.44
N LYS A 23 33.28 20.65 4.81
CA LYS A 23 34.70 20.37 4.82
C LYS A 23 35.20 20.27 6.25
N PHE A 24 35.92 19.20 6.57
CA PHE A 24 36.54 18.97 7.87
C PHE A 24 38.02 19.41 7.87
N SER A 25 38.55 19.71 9.06
CA SER A 25 39.93 20.18 9.24
C SER A 25 41.00 19.16 8.81
N ASP A 26 40.66 17.90 8.72
CA ASP A 26 41.54 16.78 8.35
C ASP A 26 41.32 16.30 6.92
N SER A 27 40.51 17.02 6.11
CA SER A 27 40.17 16.63 4.73
C SER A 27 40.08 17.86 3.83
N ASP A 28 40.59 17.73 2.60
CA ASP A 28 40.40 18.74 1.55
C ASP A 28 39.12 18.55 0.74
N LYS A 29 38.35 17.50 1.03
CA LYS A 29 37.11 17.18 0.29
C LYS A 29 35.89 17.65 1.05
N TYR A 30 34.90 18.12 0.31
CA TYR A 30 33.57 18.33 0.83
C TYR A 30 32.80 16.98 0.89
N LEU A 31 32.15 16.74 2.00
CA LEU A 31 31.37 15.54 2.25
C LEU A 31 29.91 15.94 2.50
N PRO A 32 28.94 15.11 2.00
CA PRO A 32 27.54 15.36 2.29
C PRO A 32 27.25 15.21 3.79
N TYR A 33 26.47 16.12 4.34
CA TYR A 33 26.02 16.11 5.73
C TYR A 33 24.58 16.58 5.83
N THR A 34 23.82 16.04 6.76
CA THR A 34 22.49 16.54 7.11
C THR A 34 22.51 17.13 8.50
N ALA A 35 22.43 18.45 8.58
CA ALA A 35 22.43 19.18 9.84
C ALA A 35 21.02 19.27 10.42
N SER A 36 20.90 19.13 11.74
CA SER A 36 19.64 19.22 12.48
C SER A 36 19.81 20.03 13.75
N ALA A 37 18.77 20.78 14.15
CA ALA A 37 18.72 21.44 15.46
C ALA A 37 18.82 20.45 16.63
N HIS A 38 18.42 19.19 16.41
CA HIS A 38 18.40 18.10 17.38
C HIS A 38 19.47 17.03 17.10
N ASP A 39 20.57 17.41 16.39
CA ASP A 39 21.67 16.47 16.13
C ASP A 39 22.21 15.88 17.43
N THR A 40 22.55 14.59 17.41
CA THR A 40 23.14 13.90 18.58
C THR A 40 24.51 14.45 18.94
N THR A 41 25.23 15.02 17.97
CA THR A 41 26.55 15.60 18.15
C THR A 41 26.46 17.11 18.37
N GLU A 42 27.36 17.63 19.20
CA GLU A 42 27.44 19.08 19.43
C GLU A 42 27.82 19.84 18.15
N TYR A 43 28.77 19.32 17.39
CA TYR A 43 29.20 19.97 16.13
C TYR A 43 28.08 20.00 15.07
N GLY A 44 27.21 19.00 15.04
CA GLY A 44 26.02 18.97 14.14
C GLY A 44 25.03 20.07 14.52
N ARG A 45 24.75 20.25 15.81
CA ARG A 45 23.88 21.36 16.29
C ARG A 45 24.47 22.72 16.03
N LEU A 46 25.78 22.89 16.24
CA LEU A 46 26.50 24.13 15.95
C LEU A 46 26.53 24.44 14.44
N LEU A 47 26.71 23.43 13.61
CA LEU A 47 26.61 23.58 12.15
C LEU A 47 25.22 24.07 11.75
N TYR A 48 24.14 23.42 12.25
CA TYR A 48 22.77 23.84 11.96
C TYR A 48 22.54 25.31 12.32
N ALA A 49 22.90 25.72 13.55
CA ALA A 49 22.80 27.10 13.99
C ALA A 49 23.60 28.07 13.10
N SER A 50 24.81 27.67 12.68
CA SER A 50 25.65 28.47 11.79
C SER A 50 25.07 28.62 10.38
N LEU A 51 24.43 27.57 9.84
CA LEU A 51 23.75 27.62 8.56
C LEU A 51 22.51 28.52 8.62
N VAL A 52 21.68 28.36 9.66
CA VAL A 52 20.48 29.22 9.86
C VAL A 52 20.87 30.69 10.04
N SER A 53 21.97 30.99 10.69
CA SER A 53 22.46 32.36 10.86
C SER A 53 23.10 32.97 9.60
N GLY A 54 23.24 32.19 8.52
CA GLY A 54 23.84 32.65 7.26
C GLY A 54 25.37 32.69 7.26
N LYS A 55 26.06 32.12 8.25
CA LYS A 55 27.53 32.10 8.33
C LYS A 55 28.18 31.49 7.07
N TYR A 56 27.54 30.52 6.44
CA TYR A 56 28.02 29.83 5.25
C TYR A 56 27.21 30.16 3.98
N GLY A 57 26.56 31.32 3.96
CA GLY A 57 25.68 31.78 2.91
C GLY A 57 24.19 31.45 3.17
N GLU A 58 23.36 31.87 2.26
CA GLU A 58 21.92 31.63 2.36
C GLU A 58 21.60 30.14 2.14
N VAL A 59 20.71 29.58 3.00
CA VAL A 59 20.20 28.23 2.85
C VAL A 59 19.02 28.28 1.90
N THR A 60 19.09 27.55 0.81
CA THR A 60 18.00 27.45 -0.18
C THR A 60 16.73 26.88 0.48
N PRO A 61 15.57 27.54 0.37
CA PRO A 61 14.32 27.00 0.89
C PRO A 61 13.96 25.63 0.30
N PHE A 62 13.22 24.82 1.08
CA PHE A 62 12.62 23.59 0.55
C PHE A 62 11.63 23.94 -0.57
N SER A 63 11.71 23.20 -1.64
CA SER A 63 10.72 23.27 -2.73
C SER A 63 10.35 21.86 -3.17
N VAL A 64 9.06 21.64 -3.42
CA VAL A 64 8.58 20.40 -4.02
C VAL A 64 9.09 20.35 -5.46
N THR A 65 9.83 19.29 -5.79
CA THR A 65 10.34 19.03 -7.13
C THR A 65 9.52 17.94 -7.81
N GLU A 66 9.63 17.82 -9.13
CA GLU A 66 8.98 16.70 -9.83
C GLU A 66 9.48 15.33 -9.32
N GLU A 67 10.75 15.23 -8.92
CA GLU A 67 11.30 14.02 -8.27
C GLU A 67 10.57 13.71 -6.95
N THR A 68 10.26 14.73 -6.15
CA THR A 68 9.50 14.57 -4.90
C THR A 68 8.08 14.10 -5.18
N LEU A 69 7.42 14.68 -6.18
CA LEU A 69 6.07 14.28 -6.59
C LEU A 69 6.07 12.85 -7.14
N GLN A 70 7.05 12.51 -7.96
CA GLN A 70 7.19 11.18 -8.53
C GLN A 70 7.43 10.12 -7.43
N ALA A 71 8.32 10.39 -6.48
CA ALA A 71 8.54 9.49 -5.34
C ALA A 71 7.28 9.31 -4.48
N ALA A 72 6.48 10.36 -4.30
CA ALA A 72 5.20 10.26 -3.59
C ALA A 72 4.18 9.40 -4.37
N ARG A 73 4.09 9.56 -5.70
CA ARG A 73 3.22 8.73 -6.55
C ARG A 73 3.65 7.24 -6.50
N GLU A 74 4.95 6.96 -6.60
CA GLU A 74 5.48 5.59 -6.51
C GLU A 74 5.17 4.94 -5.17
N SER A 75 5.31 5.69 -4.08
CA SER A 75 4.92 5.23 -2.75
C SER A 75 3.42 4.91 -2.68
N LYS A 76 2.58 5.76 -3.27
CA LYS A 76 1.14 5.55 -3.32
C LYS A 76 0.75 4.35 -4.21
N TYR A 77 1.44 4.16 -5.32
CA TYR A 77 1.25 2.97 -6.16
C TYR A 77 1.62 1.67 -5.45
N ALA A 78 2.65 1.69 -4.62
CA ALA A 78 2.99 0.54 -3.77
C ALA A 78 1.87 0.24 -2.76
N GLU A 79 1.28 1.26 -2.14
CA GLU A 79 0.13 1.13 -1.23
C GLU A 79 -1.10 0.56 -1.96
N ILE A 80 -1.40 1.05 -3.17
CA ILE A 80 -2.49 0.54 -4.02
C ILE A 80 -2.26 -0.94 -4.39
N ASN A 81 -1.02 -1.31 -4.72
CA ASN A 81 -0.68 -2.70 -5.03
C ASN A 81 -0.84 -3.61 -3.79
N ALA A 82 -0.40 -3.15 -2.62
CA ALA A 82 -0.59 -3.89 -1.37
C ALA A 82 -2.09 -4.07 -1.02
N TRP A 83 -2.90 -3.03 -1.22
CA TRP A 83 -4.35 -3.12 -1.10
C TRP A 83 -4.93 -4.20 -2.02
N ARG A 84 -4.55 -4.19 -3.31
CA ARG A 84 -4.99 -5.21 -4.27
C ARG A 84 -4.65 -6.61 -3.77
N ASP A 85 -3.42 -6.83 -3.32
CA ASP A 85 -2.97 -8.14 -2.85
C ASP A 85 -3.77 -8.62 -1.63
N VAL A 86 -4.14 -7.71 -0.72
CA VAL A 86 -5.04 -8.01 0.41
C VAL A 86 -6.43 -8.40 -0.10
N GLN A 87 -7.00 -7.62 -1.04
CA GLN A 87 -8.33 -7.90 -1.58
C GLN A 87 -8.37 -9.23 -2.32
N GLU A 88 -7.39 -9.53 -3.19
CA GLU A 88 -7.33 -10.79 -3.95
C GLU A 88 -7.16 -12.04 -3.07
N ASN A 89 -6.67 -11.90 -1.85
CA ASN A 89 -6.56 -13.00 -0.88
C ASN A 89 -7.69 -12.99 0.15
N GLY A 90 -8.65 -12.08 0.01
CA GLY A 90 -9.80 -11.96 0.88
C GLY A 90 -10.81 -13.12 0.72
N ASN A 91 -11.72 -13.21 1.69
CA ASN A 91 -12.90 -14.07 1.63
C ASN A 91 -14.12 -13.19 1.34
N TYR A 92 -14.84 -13.51 0.28
CA TYR A 92 -16.05 -12.78 -0.17
C TYR A 92 -17.26 -13.73 -0.18
N PRO A 93 -17.90 -13.97 0.95
CA PRO A 93 -19.00 -14.91 1.05
C PRO A 93 -20.12 -14.56 0.07
N PHE A 94 -20.72 -15.60 -0.50
CA PHE A 94 -21.86 -15.48 -1.43
C PHE A 94 -22.99 -16.40 -1.04
N GLU A 95 -24.20 -16.09 -1.50
CA GLU A 95 -25.38 -16.89 -1.24
C GLU A 95 -25.66 -17.85 -2.39
N LEU A 96 -25.96 -19.11 -2.03
CA LEU A 96 -26.43 -20.16 -2.96
C LEU A 96 -27.32 -21.15 -2.21
N ASN A 97 -28.50 -21.42 -2.74
CA ASN A 97 -29.47 -22.39 -2.22
C ASN A 97 -29.82 -22.16 -0.72
N GLY A 98 -29.93 -20.90 -0.30
CA GLY A 98 -30.27 -20.54 1.08
C GLY A 98 -29.14 -20.64 2.10
N HIS A 99 -27.93 -20.94 1.66
CA HIS A 99 -26.72 -20.96 2.46
C HIS A 99 -25.75 -19.87 2.01
N ARG A 100 -24.96 -19.39 2.95
CA ARG A 100 -23.86 -18.47 2.68
C ARG A 100 -22.54 -19.24 2.66
N TRP A 101 -21.79 -19.14 1.58
CA TRP A 101 -20.59 -19.91 1.34
C TRP A 101 -19.36 -19.02 1.32
N ASP A 102 -18.28 -19.47 1.96
CA ASP A 102 -16.97 -18.83 1.84
C ASP A 102 -16.47 -18.85 0.40
N CYS A 103 -15.90 -17.73 -0.05
CA CYS A 103 -15.39 -17.57 -1.41
C CYS A 103 -14.02 -16.89 -1.40
N GLY A 104 -13.03 -17.55 -1.95
CA GLY A 104 -11.66 -17.08 -2.08
C GLY A 104 -10.70 -18.23 -2.35
N LYS A 105 -9.44 -17.92 -2.55
CA LYS A 105 -8.41 -18.91 -2.92
C LYS A 105 -8.31 -20.08 -1.96
N VAL A 106 -8.44 -19.82 -0.64
CA VAL A 106 -8.39 -20.87 0.39
C VAL A 106 -9.58 -21.82 0.27
N SER A 107 -10.80 -21.28 0.17
CA SER A 107 -12.02 -22.08 0.04
C SER A 107 -12.02 -22.88 -1.27
N GLN A 108 -11.60 -22.28 -2.38
CA GLN A 108 -11.44 -22.94 -3.66
C GLN A 108 -10.44 -24.12 -3.57
N SER A 109 -9.27 -23.90 -2.96
CA SER A 109 -8.25 -24.94 -2.83
C SER A 109 -8.70 -26.15 -2.02
N ARG A 110 -9.68 -25.97 -1.12
CA ARG A 110 -10.29 -27.05 -0.33
C ARG A 110 -11.43 -27.73 -1.09
N LEU A 111 -12.27 -26.97 -1.80
CA LEU A 111 -13.45 -27.49 -2.48
C LEU A 111 -13.09 -28.27 -3.75
N SER A 112 -12.16 -27.80 -4.58
CA SER A 112 -11.83 -28.43 -5.86
C SER A 112 -11.37 -29.89 -5.74
N PRO A 113 -10.52 -30.30 -4.78
CA PRO A 113 -10.20 -31.71 -4.58
C PRO A 113 -11.42 -32.56 -4.15
N VAL A 114 -12.33 -31.99 -3.35
CA VAL A 114 -13.55 -32.67 -2.90
C VAL A 114 -14.46 -32.94 -4.11
N VAL A 115 -14.66 -31.96 -4.98
CA VAL A 115 -15.46 -32.12 -6.22
C VAL A 115 -14.84 -33.18 -7.14
N ALA A 116 -13.50 -33.19 -7.27
CA ALA A 116 -12.80 -34.20 -8.05
C ALA A 116 -13.05 -35.62 -7.52
N VAL A 117 -12.98 -35.83 -6.20
CA VAL A 117 -13.27 -37.11 -5.55
C VAL A 117 -14.76 -37.45 -5.65
N ALA A 118 -15.65 -36.49 -5.46
CA ALA A 118 -17.10 -36.68 -5.58
C ALA A 118 -17.52 -37.27 -6.95
N ARG A 119 -16.94 -36.76 -8.02
CA ARG A 119 -17.16 -37.23 -9.40
C ARG A 119 -16.75 -38.69 -9.62
N THR A 120 -15.88 -39.26 -8.82
CA THR A 120 -15.50 -40.67 -8.87
C THR A 120 -16.39 -41.57 -7.99
N GLY A 121 -17.31 -40.99 -7.23
CA GLY A 121 -18.17 -41.72 -6.27
C GLY A 121 -17.44 -42.17 -4.99
N ALA A 122 -16.26 -41.60 -4.72
CA ALA A 122 -15.40 -42.02 -3.61
C ALA A 122 -15.49 -41.12 -2.36
N LEU A 123 -16.54 -40.29 -2.25
CA LEU A 123 -16.76 -39.52 -1.03
C LEU A 123 -17.06 -40.43 0.17
N PRO A 124 -16.58 -40.08 1.39
CA PRO A 124 -16.95 -40.82 2.59
C PRO A 124 -18.46 -40.83 2.83
N PRO A 125 -19.03 -41.92 3.39
CA PRO A 125 -20.43 -41.94 3.80
C PRO A 125 -20.75 -40.82 4.79
N GLY A 126 -21.85 -40.09 4.58
CA GLY A 126 -22.25 -38.97 5.43
C GLY A 126 -21.46 -37.71 5.24
N PHE A 127 -20.79 -37.56 4.08
CA PHE A 127 -20.03 -36.34 3.75
C PHE A 127 -20.94 -35.10 3.78
N PHE A 128 -20.42 -34.02 4.32
CA PHE A 128 -21.02 -32.69 4.33
C PHE A 128 -19.95 -31.63 4.03
N TRP A 129 -20.40 -30.48 3.59
CA TRP A 129 -19.58 -29.27 3.47
C TRP A 129 -20.08 -28.22 4.44
N THR A 130 -19.19 -27.56 5.17
CA THR A 130 -19.56 -26.52 6.15
C THR A 130 -19.68 -25.17 5.46
N ASP A 131 -20.81 -24.48 5.67
CA ASP A 131 -21.04 -23.14 5.13
C ASP A 131 -20.33 -22.03 5.93
N ALA A 132 -20.43 -20.77 5.49
CA ALA A 132 -19.80 -19.63 6.13
C ALA A 132 -20.35 -19.30 7.52
N ASP A 133 -21.52 -19.85 7.87
CA ASP A 133 -22.16 -19.71 9.17
C ASP A 133 -21.89 -20.91 10.10
N ASN A 134 -20.91 -21.77 9.72
CA ASN A 134 -20.51 -23.00 10.41
C ASN A 134 -21.64 -24.05 10.53
N THR A 135 -22.52 -24.10 9.52
CA THR A 135 -23.55 -25.15 9.42
C THR A 135 -23.07 -26.24 8.48
N ASP A 136 -23.16 -27.48 8.94
CA ASP A 136 -22.84 -28.67 8.14
C ASP A 136 -23.97 -28.97 7.19
N VAL A 137 -23.70 -28.90 5.88
CA VAL A 137 -24.68 -29.08 4.83
C VAL A 137 -24.35 -30.34 4.03
N PRO A 138 -25.18 -31.38 4.11
CA PRO A 138 -25.04 -32.53 3.23
C PRO A 138 -25.28 -32.13 1.78
N LEU A 139 -24.32 -32.41 0.90
CA LEU A 139 -24.37 -32.05 -0.52
C LEU A 139 -24.20 -33.29 -1.38
N THR A 140 -25.01 -33.38 -2.42
CA THR A 140 -24.85 -34.33 -3.52
C THR A 140 -23.69 -33.97 -4.41
N VAL A 141 -23.25 -34.88 -5.28
CA VAL A 141 -22.19 -34.60 -6.27
C VAL A 141 -22.55 -33.42 -7.16
N ASP A 142 -23.80 -33.36 -7.62
CA ASP A 142 -24.24 -32.27 -8.50
C ASP A 142 -24.25 -30.92 -7.77
N GLU A 143 -24.69 -30.89 -6.52
CA GLU A 143 -24.65 -29.65 -5.69
C GLU A 143 -23.22 -29.18 -5.40
N LEU A 144 -22.28 -30.11 -5.17
CA LEU A 144 -20.86 -29.76 -5.03
C LEU A 144 -20.27 -29.15 -6.31
N VAL A 145 -20.63 -29.69 -7.47
CA VAL A 145 -20.22 -29.15 -8.78
C VAL A 145 -20.82 -27.77 -9.01
N ILE A 146 -22.08 -27.57 -8.68
CA ILE A 146 -22.75 -26.26 -8.77
C ILE A 146 -22.08 -25.25 -7.82
N LEU A 147 -21.80 -25.66 -6.58
CA LEU A 147 -21.14 -24.82 -5.59
C LEU A 147 -19.74 -24.38 -6.07
N GLU A 148 -18.94 -25.32 -6.61
CA GLU A 148 -17.62 -25.00 -7.18
C GLU A 148 -17.73 -23.99 -8.33
N GLY A 149 -18.67 -24.22 -9.26
CA GLY A 149 -18.90 -23.31 -10.38
C GLY A 149 -19.32 -21.91 -9.94
N ALA A 150 -20.25 -21.82 -8.97
CA ALA A 150 -20.69 -20.55 -8.40
C ALA A 150 -19.55 -19.82 -7.66
N MET A 151 -18.73 -20.55 -6.90
CA MET A 151 -17.56 -20.00 -6.24
C MET A 151 -16.57 -19.40 -7.26
N GLN A 152 -16.23 -20.15 -8.31
CA GLN A 152 -15.34 -19.68 -9.36
C GLN A 152 -15.88 -18.44 -10.06
N GLN A 153 -17.18 -18.41 -10.36
CA GLN A 153 -17.82 -17.24 -10.97
C GLN A 153 -17.73 -16.01 -10.07
N ASN A 154 -18.01 -16.15 -8.78
CA ASN A 154 -17.88 -15.05 -7.82
C ASN A 154 -16.42 -14.56 -7.70
N MET A 155 -15.45 -15.48 -7.67
CA MET A 155 -14.01 -15.12 -7.64
C MET A 155 -13.60 -14.32 -8.87
N VAL A 156 -14.06 -14.70 -10.07
CA VAL A 156 -13.76 -13.96 -11.30
C VAL A 156 -14.38 -12.56 -11.27
N GLN A 157 -15.66 -12.46 -10.87
CA GLN A 157 -16.33 -11.16 -10.76
C GLN A 157 -15.65 -10.23 -9.74
N GLN A 158 -15.29 -10.77 -8.58
CA GLN A 158 -14.60 -9.98 -7.54
C GLN A 158 -13.20 -9.58 -7.99
N GLY A 159 -12.45 -10.48 -8.59
CA GLY A 159 -11.11 -10.18 -9.14
C GLY A 159 -11.16 -9.09 -10.19
N PHE A 160 -12.17 -9.08 -11.05
CA PHE A 160 -12.37 -8.01 -12.03
C PHE A 160 -12.64 -6.65 -11.38
N LYS A 161 -13.55 -6.60 -10.38
CA LYS A 161 -13.81 -5.35 -9.62
C LYS A 161 -12.56 -4.81 -8.91
N ILE A 162 -11.79 -5.69 -8.29
CA ILE A 162 -10.53 -5.32 -7.63
C ILE A 162 -9.55 -4.71 -8.65
N HIS A 163 -9.41 -5.33 -9.81
CA HIS A 163 -8.52 -4.87 -10.86
C HIS A 163 -8.95 -3.52 -11.44
N GLU A 164 -10.25 -3.34 -11.70
CA GLU A 164 -10.79 -2.05 -12.16
C GLU A 164 -10.52 -0.94 -11.15
N ARG A 165 -10.81 -1.19 -9.87
CA ARG A 165 -10.57 -0.20 -8.81
C ARG A 165 -9.07 0.13 -8.66
N GLN A 166 -8.19 -0.86 -8.76
CA GLN A 166 -6.74 -0.64 -8.75
C GLN A 166 -6.31 0.31 -9.87
N ARG A 167 -6.78 0.09 -11.10
CA ARG A 167 -6.46 0.96 -12.24
C ARG A 167 -6.98 2.36 -12.02
N GLN A 168 -8.23 2.49 -11.63
CA GLN A 168 -8.86 3.78 -11.34
C GLN A 168 -8.07 4.57 -10.29
N MET A 169 -7.68 3.95 -9.16
CA MET A 169 -6.87 4.61 -8.13
C MET A 169 -5.52 5.10 -8.68
N LYS A 170 -4.86 4.30 -9.53
CA LYS A 170 -3.59 4.72 -10.15
C LYS A 170 -3.78 5.89 -11.11
N ASP A 171 -4.84 5.89 -11.88
CA ASP A 171 -5.16 6.99 -12.81
C ASP A 171 -5.53 8.27 -12.03
N GLU A 172 -6.29 8.15 -10.93
CA GLU A 172 -6.61 9.26 -10.03
C GLU A 172 -5.34 9.88 -9.40
N VAL A 173 -4.41 9.05 -8.92
CA VAL A 173 -3.13 9.51 -8.35
C VAL A 173 -2.22 10.12 -9.42
N ALA A 174 -2.23 9.60 -10.64
CA ALA A 174 -1.38 10.09 -11.73
C ALA A 174 -1.62 11.56 -12.09
N VAL A 175 -2.85 12.04 -11.94
CA VAL A 175 -3.23 13.42 -12.29
C VAL A 175 -3.07 14.41 -11.14
N LEU A 176 -2.74 13.96 -9.92
CA LEU A 176 -2.50 14.84 -8.79
C LEU A 176 -1.15 15.57 -8.94
N THR A 177 -1.16 16.87 -8.70
CA THR A 177 -0.01 17.76 -8.83
C THR A 177 0.45 18.37 -7.50
N VAL A 178 -0.30 18.18 -6.42
CA VAL A 178 0.01 18.69 -5.10
C VAL A 178 0.50 17.54 -4.22
N LEU A 179 1.63 17.72 -3.54
CA LEU A 179 2.28 16.67 -2.74
C LEU A 179 1.37 16.14 -1.63
N GLU A 180 0.67 17.04 -0.93
CA GLU A 180 -0.26 16.71 0.15
C GLU A 180 -1.44 15.88 -0.37
N ASP A 181 -1.95 16.19 -1.57
CA ASP A 181 -3.06 15.46 -2.19
C ASP A 181 -2.63 14.05 -2.58
N ILE A 182 -1.41 13.89 -3.14
CA ILE A 182 -0.85 12.57 -3.46
C ILE A 182 -0.69 11.73 -2.18
N ARG A 183 -0.10 12.29 -1.13
CA ARG A 183 0.11 11.60 0.14
C ARG A 183 -1.19 11.31 0.87
N GLY A 184 -2.13 12.23 0.82
CA GLY A 184 -3.46 12.14 1.44
C GLY A 184 -4.46 11.27 0.68
N TYR A 185 -4.12 10.83 -0.54
CA TYR A 185 -5.02 10.01 -1.35
C TYR A 185 -5.40 8.72 -0.61
N ARG A 186 -6.72 8.47 -0.49
CA ARG A 186 -7.27 7.32 0.24
C ARG A 186 -7.33 6.09 -0.67
N VAL A 187 -6.58 5.07 -0.30
CA VAL A 187 -6.57 3.78 -1.01
C VAL A 187 -7.70 2.90 -0.46
N GLY A 188 -8.53 2.38 -1.35
CA GLY A 188 -9.64 1.51 -0.98
C GLY A 188 -10.80 1.55 -1.95
N TRP A 189 -11.89 0.89 -1.56
CA TRP A 189 -13.16 0.99 -2.25
C TRP A 189 -13.72 2.42 -2.12
N VAL A 190 -14.48 2.85 -3.13
CA VAL A 190 -15.24 4.10 -3.02
C VAL A 190 -16.38 3.86 -2.04
N ASP A 191 -16.50 4.70 -1.02
CA ASP A 191 -17.65 4.67 -0.10
C ASP A 191 -18.91 5.04 -0.88
N GLU A 192 -19.80 4.09 -1.14
CA GLU A 192 -21.08 4.32 -1.85
C GLU A 192 -22.00 5.35 -1.15
N GLY A 193 -21.64 5.81 0.05
CA GLY A 193 -22.38 6.82 0.83
C GLY A 193 -21.91 8.27 0.66
N ALA A 194 -20.88 8.57 -0.14
CA ALA A 194 -20.32 9.92 -0.27
C ALA A 194 -20.98 10.76 -1.39
N GLU A 195 -21.71 10.16 -2.32
CA GLU A 195 -22.31 10.88 -3.46
C GLU A 195 -23.64 11.57 -3.16
N GLU A 196 -24.35 11.24 -2.05
CA GLU A 196 -25.66 11.84 -1.75
C GLU A 196 -25.62 13.18 -0.99
N LYS A 197 -24.45 13.74 -0.69
CA LYS A 197 -24.35 15.00 0.09
C LYS A 197 -24.02 16.25 -0.73
N ASN A 198 -23.95 16.18 -2.04
CA ASN A 198 -23.69 17.34 -2.92
C ASN A 198 -24.73 17.48 -4.06
N SER A 199 -25.99 17.30 -3.75
CA SER A 199 -27.09 17.71 -4.67
C SER A 199 -27.98 18.72 -4.00
#